data_f59dc1550172c16a991269c47ae4d34a
#
_entry.id   f59dc1550172c16a991269c47ae4d34a
#
_cell.length_a   1.000
_cell.length_b   1.000
_cell.length_c   1.000
_cell.angle_alpha   90.00
_cell.angle_beta   90.00
_cell.angle_gamma   90.00
#
_symmetry.space_group_name_H-M   'P 1'
#
loop_
_entity.id
_entity.type
_entity.pdbx_description
1 polymer ?
#
loop_
_entity_poly.entity_id
_entity_poly.type
_entity_poly.pdbx_seq_one_letter_code
_entity_poly.pdbx_strand_id
1 'polypeptide(L)'
;MQIFEGIIDIHAHASPDKTPRSLDVLELARAYRDRGVRGVVLMNHSDQTAGLAYLVKKQFPELEVFGGIVLNHLIGGMNQHAVEHFTRIEEGFGKIVYMPTTSSEHEVRQGENRSASFVPVSHGGKLLPEVLDMLDLIAGLGLVLSTGHSSPVEIIMLIEAARARDIQQILVTNPMYWAIAMTTGQMKEAADLGAYLEFIYYSVGRPGAIVTMQDYAAAIDTIGPGRCILSSCGGQAWLPVHAYAWSELLAGMRENGLSDEDIDRMSKTNPARLLGLE
;
A
#
# COMPACT_ATOMS: atom_id res chain seq x y z
N MET A 1 -11.44 -25.21 6.91
CA MET A 1 -11.09 -24.30 5.81
C MET A 1 -10.40 -23.11 6.45
N GLN A 2 -9.19 -22.80 6.04
CA GLN A 2 -8.46 -21.63 6.57
C GLN A 2 -9.13 -20.38 6.02
N ILE A 3 -9.57 -19.48 6.90
CA ILE A 3 -10.42 -18.32 6.57
C ILE A 3 -9.74 -17.36 5.58
N PHE A 4 -8.40 -17.33 5.55
CA PHE A 4 -7.61 -16.40 4.74
C PHE A 4 -6.77 -17.11 3.68
N GLU A 5 -7.16 -18.32 3.29
CA GLU A 5 -6.39 -19.10 2.32
C GLU A 5 -6.17 -18.38 1.01
N GLY A 6 -4.90 -18.20 0.64
CA GLY A 6 -4.49 -17.54 -0.59
C GLY A 6 -4.46 -16.02 -0.56
N ILE A 7 -4.89 -15.35 0.53
CA ILE A 7 -4.83 -13.89 0.67
C ILE A 7 -3.38 -13.40 0.60
N ILE A 8 -3.17 -12.25 -0.03
CA ILE A 8 -1.91 -11.51 -0.02
C ILE A 8 -2.19 -10.12 0.55
N ASP A 9 -1.64 -9.84 1.73
CA ASP A 9 -1.74 -8.53 2.37
C ASP A 9 -0.59 -7.63 1.91
N ILE A 10 -0.87 -6.68 1.03
CA ILE A 10 0.17 -5.82 0.47
C ILE A 10 0.51 -4.61 1.36
N HIS A 11 -0.09 -4.49 2.54
CA HIS A 11 0.11 -3.35 3.43
C HIS A 11 -0.05 -3.75 4.90
N ALA A 12 1.01 -4.30 5.48
CA ALA A 12 1.02 -4.70 6.88
C ALA A 12 2.15 -4.01 7.64
N HIS A 13 1.82 -3.44 8.80
CA HIS A 13 2.79 -2.84 9.72
C HIS A 13 3.10 -3.79 10.88
N ALA A 14 4.38 -3.93 11.23
CA ALA A 14 4.81 -4.73 12.37
C ALA A 14 6.11 -4.16 12.96
N SER A 15 6.42 -4.53 14.21
CA SER A 15 7.71 -4.17 14.81
C SER A 15 8.85 -5.00 14.17
N PRO A 16 10.10 -4.44 14.12
CA PRO A 16 10.53 -3.19 14.71
C PRO A 16 10.03 -1.95 13.94
N ASP A 17 9.55 -0.95 14.67
CA ASP A 17 9.10 0.34 14.13
C ASP A 17 9.30 1.40 15.23
N LYS A 18 9.50 2.67 14.85
CA LYS A 18 9.51 3.78 15.82
C LYS A 18 8.14 3.99 16.49
N THR A 19 7.08 3.58 15.83
CA THR A 19 5.70 3.63 16.34
C THR A 19 5.36 2.28 16.98
N PRO A 20 4.78 2.23 18.18
CA PRO A 20 4.36 0.96 18.80
C PRO A 20 3.44 0.16 17.88
N ARG A 21 3.77 -1.12 17.66
CA ARG A 21 3.00 -2.05 16.84
C ARG A 21 2.39 -3.16 17.69
N SER A 22 1.28 -3.72 17.22
CA SER A 22 0.55 -4.79 17.92
C SER A 22 1.27 -6.14 17.88
N LEU A 23 2.06 -6.38 16.84
CA LEU A 23 2.84 -7.61 16.63
C LEU A 23 4.22 -7.24 16.08
N ASP A 24 5.21 -8.10 16.34
CA ASP A 24 6.44 -8.08 15.57
C ASP A 24 6.29 -8.85 14.23
N VAL A 25 7.31 -8.73 13.35
CA VAL A 25 7.25 -9.35 12.01
C VAL A 25 7.17 -10.88 12.07
N LEU A 26 7.72 -11.53 13.09
CA LEU A 26 7.68 -12.98 13.24
C LEU A 26 6.35 -13.46 13.82
N GLU A 27 5.78 -12.71 14.74
CA GLU A 27 4.44 -12.94 15.28
C GLU A 27 3.38 -12.76 14.18
N LEU A 28 3.50 -11.72 13.36
CA LEU A 28 2.65 -11.50 12.19
C LEU A 28 2.75 -12.66 11.20
N ALA A 29 3.97 -13.05 10.84
CA ALA A 29 4.20 -14.15 9.90
C ALA A 29 3.61 -15.48 10.41
N ARG A 30 3.79 -15.79 11.70
CA ARG A 30 3.17 -16.98 12.32
C ARG A 30 1.65 -16.90 12.27
N ALA A 31 1.07 -15.75 12.63
CA ALA A 31 -0.38 -15.55 12.61
C ALA A 31 -0.97 -15.69 11.21
N TYR A 32 -0.25 -15.27 10.18
CA TYR A 32 -0.65 -15.37 8.78
C TYR A 32 -0.51 -16.80 8.26
N ARG A 33 0.64 -17.43 8.46
CA ARG A 33 0.85 -18.84 8.10
C ARG A 33 -0.25 -19.75 8.66
N ASP A 34 -0.54 -19.61 9.96
CA ASP A 34 -1.49 -20.48 10.66
C ASP A 34 -2.94 -20.30 10.12
N ARG A 35 -3.19 -19.26 9.34
CA ARG A 35 -4.50 -18.94 8.73
C ARG A 35 -4.54 -19.13 7.21
N GLY A 36 -3.43 -19.57 6.60
CA GLY A 36 -3.37 -19.83 5.16
C GLY A 36 -3.16 -18.60 4.29
N VAL A 37 -2.73 -17.48 4.86
CA VAL A 37 -2.31 -16.31 4.07
C VAL A 37 -1.14 -16.71 3.17
N ARG A 38 -1.22 -16.38 1.87
CA ARG A 38 -0.19 -16.67 0.88
C ARG A 38 1.02 -15.76 1.00
N GLY A 39 0.79 -14.47 1.28
CA GLY A 39 1.90 -13.53 1.31
C GLY A 39 1.62 -12.22 2.01
N VAL A 40 2.68 -11.47 2.26
CA VAL A 40 2.63 -10.17 2.92
C VAL A 40 3.70 -9.22 2.39
N VAL A 41 3.35 -7.94 2.25
CA VAL A 41 4.32 -6.85 2.10
C VAL A 41 4.44 -6.12 3.43
N LEU A 42 5.64 -6.13 4.00
CA LEU A 42 5.95 -5.39 5.21
C LEU A 42 6.16 -3.90 4.85
N MET A 43 5.43 -3.02 5.49
CA MET A 43 5.50 -1.57 5.27
C MET A 43 5.90 -0.84 6.53
N ASN A 44 6.84 0.11 6.41
CA ASN A 44 7.28 0.98 7.49
C ASN A 44 7.46 2.41 6.96
N HIS A 45 6.90 3.42 7.64
CA HIS A 45 6.99 4.81 7.20
C HIS A 45 8.38 5.44 7.41
N SER A 46 9.27 4.77 8.14
CA SER A 46 10.51 5.35 8.64
C SER A 46 11.77 4.60 8.18
N ASP A 47 11.59 3.37 7.68
CA ASP A 47 12.70 2.50 7.28
C ASP A 47 12.27 1.63 6.07
N GLN A 48 13.23 1.06 5.38
CA GLN A 48 13.00 0.02 4.39
C GLN A 48 12.87 -1.35 5.07
N THR A 49 12.14 -2.27 4.48
CA THR A 49 11.80 -3.55 5.12
C THR A 49 12.25 -4.79 4.34
N ALA A 50 13.09 -4.66 3.30
CA ALA A 50 13.59 -5.80 2.53
C ALA A 50 14.40 -6.79 3.39
N GLY A 51 15.26 -6.28 4.29
CA GLY A 51 16.02 -7.13 5.21
C GLY A 51 15.14 -7.90 6.20
N LEU A 52 14.05 -7.28 6.68
CA LEU A 52 13.06 -7.97 7.52
C LEU A 52 12.32 -9.03 6.73
N ALA A 53 11.91 -8.72 5.49
CA ALA A 53 11.24 -9.67 4.61
C ALA A 53 12.10 -10.92 4.35
N TYR A 54 13.40 -10.74 4.09
CA TYR A 54 14.37 -11.85 3.95
C TYR A 54 14.40 -12.74 5.21
N LEU A 55 14.54 -12.15 6.40
CA LEU A 55 14.60 -12.90 7.65
C LEU A 55 13.31 -13.67 7.93
N VAL A 56 12.15 -13.03 7.65
CA VAL A 56 10.84 -13.69 7.79
C VAL A 56 10.72 -14.85 6.81
N LYS A 57 11.07 -14.67 5.52
CA LYS A 57 11.04 -15.73 4.51
C LYS A 57 11.92 -16.91 4.87
N LYS A 58 13.10 -16.66 5.46
CA LYS A 58 13.98 -17.76 5.97
C LYS A 58 13.32 -18.59 7.05
N GLN A 59 12.53 -17.98 7.92
CA GLN A 59 11.86 -18.66 9.03
C GLN A 59 10.50 -19.26 8.62
N PHE A 60 9.85 -18.68 7.64
CA PHE A 60 8.54 -19.10 7.12
C PHE A 60 8.61 -19.24 5.59
N PRO A 61 9.28 -20.27 5.08
CA PRO A 61 9.55 -20.42 3.65
C PRO A 61 8.29 -20.61 2.79
N GLU A 62 7.17 -20.97 3.40
CA GLU A 62 5.87 -21.11 2.75
C GLU A 62 5.19 -19.76 2.44
N LEU A 63 5.54 -18.66 3.15
CA LEU A 63 4.99 -17.34 2.91
C LEU A 63 5.74 -16.62 1.80
N GLU A 64 5.03 -15.93 0.92
CA GLU A 64 5.61 -14.91 0.05
C GLU A 64 5.75 -13.61 0.84
N VAL A 65 6.99 -13.15 1.05
CA VAL A 65 7.26 -11.98 1.90
C VAL A 65 8.09 -10.96 1.14
N PHE A 66 7.60 -9.73 1.11
CA PHE A 66 8.27 -8.62 0.44
C PHE A 66 8.38 -7.41 1.37
N GLY A 67 9.32 -6.55 1.06
CA GLY A 67 9.51 -5.27 1.73
C GLY A 67 9.06 -4.11 0.87
N GLY A 68 8.82 -2.99 1.53
CA GLY A 68 8.60 -1.69 0.95
C GLY A 68 9.63 -0.66 1.43
N ILE A 69 9.75 0.42 0.69
CA ILE A 69 10.49 1.62 1.07
C ILE A 69 9.60 2.83 0.84
N VAL A 70 9.50 3.72 1.84
CA VAL A 70 8.66 4.93 1.78
C VAL A 70 9.55 6.16 1.70
N LEU A 71 9.39 6.98 0.67
CA LEU A 71 10.25 8.14 0.39
C LEU A 71 9.95 9.34 1.30
N ASN A 72 9.82 9.07 2.61
CA ASN A 72 9.68 10.08 3.65
C ASN A 72 11.05 10.70 4.01
N HIS A 73 11.03 11.74 4.85
CA HIS A 73 12.26 12.42 5.30
C HIS A 73 13.32 11.50 5.89
N LEU A 74 12.91 10.47 6.66
CA LEU A 74 13.84 9.57 7.34
C LEU A 74 14.64 8.69 6.38
N ILE A 75 14.14 8.46 5.16
CA ILE A 75 14.86 7.79 4.08
C ILE A 75 15.66 8.79 3.22
N GLY A 76 15.45 10.09 3.42
CA GLY A 76 16.07 11.15 2.65
C GLY A 76 15.24 11.66 1.49
N GLY A 77 13.91 11.49 1.51
CA GLY A 77 13.02 11.92 0.43
C GLY A 77 13.20 11.11 -0.85
N MET A 78 13.32 11.79 -2.00
CA MET A 78 13.54 11.18 -3.32
C MET A 78 14.97 10.62 -3.47
N ASN A 79 15.38 9.78 -2.54
CA ASN A 79 16.72 9.21 -2.43
C ASN A 79 16.86 7.94 -3.30
N GLN A 80 17.35 8.09 -4.53
CA GLN A 80 17.59 7.00 -5.47
C GLN A 80 18.57 5.95 -4.92
N HIS A 81 19.63 6.37 -4.21
CA HIS A 81 20.60 5.43 -3.62
C HIS A 81 19.95 4.52 -2.54
N ALA A 82 18.99 5.06 -1.78
CA ALA A 82 18.25 4.24 -0.84
C ALA A 82 17.40 3.19 -1.54
N VAL A 83 16.75 3.53 -2.67
CA VAL A 83 15.97 2.60 -3.48
C VAL A 83 16.86 1.55 -4.14
N GLU A 84 17.99 1.94 -4.73
CA GLU A 84 18.97 0.98 -5.28
C GLU A 84 19.49 0.02 -4.21
N HIS A 85 19.83 0.53 -3.02
CA HIS A 85 20.27 -0.32 -1.91
C HIS A 85 19.18 -1.30 -1.47
N PHE A 86 17.96 -0.81 -1.33
CA PHE A 86 16.78 -1.60 -0.96
C PHE A 86 16.57 -2.82 -1.87
N THR A 87 16.79 -2.70 -3.19
CA THR A 87 16.63 -3.82 -4.14
C THR A 87 17.79 -4.81 -4.12
N ARG A 88 18.97 -4.38 -3.63
CA ARG A 88 20.17 -5.24 -3.56
C ARG A 88 20.25 -6.05 -2.27
N ILE A 89 19.36 -5.81 -1.31
CA ILE A 89 19.29 -6.61 -0.08
C ILE A 89 18.76 -8.00 -0.44
N GLU A 90 19.67 -9.00 -0.47
CA GLU A 90 19.37 -10.41 -0.72
C GLU A 90 18.46 -10.66 -1.94
N GLU A 91 18.58 -9.86 -2.94
CA GLU A 91 17.85 -9.79 -4.22
C GLU A 91 16.39 -10.28 -4.20
N GLY A 92 15.47 -9.41 -4.66
CA GLY A 92 14.05 -9.75 -4.84
C GLY A 92 13.13 -9.51 -3.63
N PHE A 93 13.65 -9.15 -2.45
CA PHE A 93 12.82 -8.83 -1.28
C PHE A 93 12.31 -7.39 -1.28
N GLY A 94 13.02 -6.47 -1.90
CA GLY A 94 12.55 -5.10 -2.12
C GLY A 94 11.56 -5.05 -3.28
N LYS A 95 10.28 -4.68 -3.04
CA LYS A 95 9.23 -4.79 -4.06
C LYS A 95 8.46 -3.51 -4.33
N ILE A 96 8.07 -2.76 -3.31
CA ILE A 96 7.22 -1.57 -3.46
C ILE A 96 7.97 -0.32 -3.04
N VAL A 97 7.97 0.70 -3.91
CA VAL A 97 8.41 2.06 -3.60
C VAL A 97 7.18 2.93 -3.43
N TYR A 98 7.01 3.45 -2.22
CA TYR A 98 5.94 4.37 -1.90
C TYR A 98 6.44 5.82 -2.05
N MET A 99 5.73 6.64 -2.80
CA MET A 99 5.89 8.09 -2.71
C MET A 99 5.68 8.54 -1.26
N PRO A 100 6.07 9.76 -0.88
CA PRO A 100 5.95 10.23 0.51
C PRO A 100 4.55 10.00 1.07
N THR A 101 4.51 9.54 2.33
CA THR A 101 3.27 9.33 3.10
C THR A 101 3.14 10.42 4.16
N THR A 102 3.48 10.13 5.42
CA THR A 102 3.40 11.09 6.54
C THR A 102 4.26 12.34 6.38
N SER A 103 5.21 12.33 5.46
CA SER A 103 6.01 13.49 5.06
C SER A 103 5.57 14.09 3.71
N SER A 104 4.47 13.63 3.09
CA SER A 104 3.99 14.26 1.85
C SER A 104 3.54 15.70 2.11
N GLU A 105 3.75 16.60 1.15
CA GLU A 105 3.27 17.97 1.26
C GLU A 105 1.75 17.99 1.50
N HIS A 106 1.03 17.13 0.78
CA HIS A 106 -0.42 17.08 0.87
C HIS A 106 -0.91 16.73 2.28
N GLU A 107 -0.43 15.62 2.89
CA GLU A 107 -0.84 15.23 4.24
C GLU A 107 -0.41 16.24 5.30
N VAL A 108 0.84 16.75 5.22
CA VAL A 108 1.32 17.77 6.15
C VAL A 108 0.42 19.00 6.14
N ARG A 109 -0.01 19.47 4.95
CA ARG A 109 -0.88 20.63 4.84
C ARG A 109 -2.32 20.38 5.28
N GLN A 110 -2.80 19.14 5.25
CA GLN A 110 -4.10 18.75 5.77
C GLN A 110 -4.08 18.51 7.28
N GLY A 111 -2.91 18.17 7.84
CA GLY A 111 -2.73 17.86 9.25
C GLY A 111 -2.72 19.07 10.18
N GLU A 112 -2.55 18.81 11.47
CA GLU A 112 -2.53 19.86 12.51
C GLU A 112 -1.26 20.73 12.43
N ASN A 113 -0.09 20.13 12.14
CA ASN A 113 1.18 20.86 12.02
C ASN A 113 1.52 21.20 10.57
N ARG A 114 0.79 22.12 9.99
CA ARG A 114 0.92 22.57 8.59
C ARG A 114 2.26 23.23 8.25
N SER A 115 3.05 23.59 9.25
CA SER A 115 4.37 24.19 9.09
C SER A 115 5.52 23.18 9.19
N ALA A 116 5.21 21.89 9.42
CA ALA A 116 6.24 20.85 9.41
C ALA A 116 6.91 20.76 8.03
N SER A 117 8.16 20.33 8.01
CA SER A 117 8.86 20.06 6.76
C SER A 117 8.19 18.89 6.02
N PHE A 118 8.20 18.94 4.70
CA PHE A 118 7.60 17.91 3.85
C PHE A 118 8.49 17.57 2.65
N VAL A 119 8.20 16.45 2.02
CA VAL A 119 8.81 16.02 0.76
C VAL A 119 7.79 16.25 -0.36
N PRO A 120 7.96 17.26 -1.22
CA PRO A 120 7.05 17.54 -2.31
C PRO A 120 7.24 16.52 -3.44
N VAL A 121 6.19 16.28 -4.22
CA VAL A 121 6.25 15.51 -5.48
C VAL A 121 5.99 16.40 -6.69
N SER A 122 5.39 17.56 -6.49
CA SER A 122 5.06 18.51 -7.56
C SER A 122 5.32 19.96 -7.15
N HIS A 123 5.44 20.83 -8.14
CA HIS A 123 5.44 22.28 -7.96
C HIS A 123 4.84 22.96 -9.20
N GLY A 124 3.96 23.94 -8.98
CA GLY A 124 3.34 24.69 -10.09
C GLY A 124 2.56 23.81 -11.08
N GLY A 125 1.94 22.73 -10.60
CA GLY A 125 1.17 21.79 -11.43
C GLY A 125 2.01 20.86 -12.29
N LYS A 126 3.28 20.64 -11.95
CA LYS A 126 4.18 19.70 -12.64
C LYS A 126 4.94 18.86 -11.62
N LEU A 127 5.18 17.57 -11.95
CA LEU A 127 6.08 16.73 -11.16
C LEU A 127 7.50 17.32 -11.15
N LEU A 128 8.17 17.18 -10.00
CA LEU A 128 9.54 17.63 -9.84
C LEU A 128 10.51 16.74 -10.65
N PRO A 129 11.65 17.27 -11.14
CA PRO A 129 12.64 16.47 -11.86
C PRO A 129 13.10 15.24 -11.09
N GLU A 130 13.38 15.36 -9.79
CA GLU A 130 13.80 14.25 -8.94
C GLU A 130 12.72 13.15 -8.78
N VAL A 131 11.44 13.49 -8.97
CA VAL A 131 10.35 12.51 -9.01
C VAL A 131 10.37 11.77 -10.35
N LEU A 132 10.60 12.47 -11.46
CA LEU A 132 10.72 11.86 -12.78
C LEU A 132 11.92 10.90 -12.85
N ASP A 133 13.06 11.31 -12.31
CA ASP A 133 14.27 10.47 -12.19
C ASP A 133 14.00 9.23 -11.31
N MET A 134 13.22 9.38 -10.22
CA MET A 134 12.82 8.26 -9.39
C MET A 134 11.88 7.29 -10.14
N LEU A 135 10.97 7.80 -10.96
CA LEU A 135 10.12 6.95 -11.81
C LEU A 135 10.96 6.20 -12.86
N ASP A 136 11.99 6.82 -13.44
CA ASP A 136 12.90 6.14 -14.35
C ASP A 136 13.66 5.00 -13.65
N LEU A 137 14.08 5.21 -12.41
CA LEU A 137 14.70 4.16 -11.58
C LEU A 137 13.73 3.02 -11.27
N ILE A 138 12.49 3.33 -10.84
CA ILE A 138 11.45 2.35 -10.54
C ILE A 138 11.15 1.48 -11.78
N ALA A 139 11.04 2.11 -12.95
CA ALA A 139 10.85 1.42 -14.22
C ALA A 139 12.02 0.47 -14.55
N GLY A 140 13.24 0.98 -14.45
CA GLY A 140 14.47 0.23 -14.75
C GLY A 140 14.70 -0.98 -13.81
N LEU A 141 14.20 -0.91 -12.58
CA LEU A 141 14.31 -1.97 -11.58
C LEU A 141 13.07 -2.89 -11.53
N GLY A 142 12.03 -2.62 -12.32
CA GLY A 142 10.79 -3.43 -12.34
C GLY A 142 10.04 -3.44 -11.00
N LEU A 143 10.06 -2.32 -10.27
CA LEU A 143 9.42 -2.20 -8.97
C LEU A 143 7.97 -1.73 -9.09
N VAL A 144 7.19 -1.98 -8.05
CA VAL A 144 5.85 -1.44 -7.90
C VAL A 144 5.95 0.02 -7.45
N LEU A 145 5.30 0.93 -8.17
CA LEU A 145 5.07 2.29 -7.73
C LEU A 145 3.82 2.37 -6.86
N SER A 146 3.94 2.91 -5.66
CA SER A 146 2.79 3.32 -4.85
C SER A 146 2.75 4.83 -4.71
N THR A 147 1.57 5.45 -4.88
CA THR A 147 1.41 6.92 -4.92
C THR A 147 1.56 7.61 -3.57
N GLY A 148 1.72 6.84 -2.48
CA GLY A 148 1.82 7.40 -1.14
C GLY A 148 0.59 8.21 -0.74
N HIS A 149 0.81 9.31 0.01
CA HIS A 149 -0.27 10.22 0.40
C HIS A 149 -0.22 11.53 -0.41
N SER A 150 -0.01 11.41 -1.72
CA SER A 150 -0.09 12.52 -2.66
C SER A 150 -1.53 13.03 -2.80
N SER A 151 -1.71 14.26 -3.24
CA SER A 151 -3.04 14.81 -3.54
C SER A 151 -3.69 14.06 -4.73
N PRO A 152 -5.02 14.10 -4.87
CA PRO A 152 -5.70 13.47 -6.01
C PRO A 152 -5.15 13.90 -7.38
N VAL A 153 -4.79 15.18 -7.54
CA VAL A 153 -4.19 15.70 -8.78
C VAL A 153 -2.79 15.11 -9.00
N GLU A 154 -1.96 15.07 -7.97
CA GLU A 154 -0.62 14.49 -8.04
C GLU A 154 -0.65 12.98 -8.31
N ILE A 155 -1.65 12.27 -7.77
CA ILE A 155 -1.87 10.85 -8.04
C ILE A 155 -2.05 10.60 -9.54
N ILE A 156 -2.92 11.37 -10.20
CA ILE A 156 -3.13 11.24 -11.66
C ILE A 156 -1.84 11.57 -12.42
N MET A 157 -1.16 12.67 -12.06
CA MET A 157 0.12 13.04 -12.67
C MET A 157 1.19 11.94 -12.51
N LEU A 158 1.28 11.31 -11.34
CA LEU A 158 2.21 10.20 -11.07
C LEU A 158 1.88 8.98 -11.93
N ILE A 159 0.59 8.62 -12.05
CA ILE A 159 0.13 7.50 -12.87
C ILE A 159 0.47 7.74 -14.35
N GLU A 160 0.14 8.93 -14.88
CA GLU A 160 0.42 9.27 -16.28
C GLU A 160 1.94 9.24 -16.57
N ALA A 161 2.75 9.83 -15.69
CA ALA A 161 4.21 9.83 -15.84
C ALA A 161 4.82 8.43 -15.71
N ALA A 162 4.25 7.57 -14.84
CA ALA A 162 4.66 6.18 -14.69
C ALA A 162 4.29 5.33 -15.91
N ARG A 163 3.09 5.53 -16.45
CA ARG A 163 2.64 4.85 -17.69
C ARG A 163 3.48 5.23 -18.91
N ALA A 164 3.89 6.50 -19.00
CA ALA A 164 4.79 6.97 -20.05
C ALA A 164 6.20 6.32 -19.97
N ARG A 165 6.53 5.66 -18.85
CA ARG A 165 7.78 4.90 -18.58
C ARG A 165 7.58 3.40 -18.56
N ASP A 166 6.44 2.92 -19.06
CA ASP A 166 6.08 1.51 -19.08
C ASP A 166 5.96 0.84 -17.69
N ILE A 167 5.83 1.60 -16.61
CA ILE A 167 5.51 1.04 -15.28
C ILE A 167 4.07 0.52 -15.32
N GLN A 168 3.92 -0.80 -15.21
CA GLN A 168 2.60 -1.46 -15.24
C GLN A 168 2.03 -1.65 -13.84
N GLN A 169 2.90 -1.85 -12.84
CA GLN A 169 2.55 -2.11 -11.44
C GLN A 169 2.43 -0.79 -10.68
N ILE A 170 1.23 -0.21 -10.70
CA ILE A 170 0.94 1.07 -10.04
C ILE A 170 -0.17 0.84 -9.00
N LEU A 171 0.07 1.29 -7.77
CA LEU A 171 -0.85 1.22 -6.65
C LEU A 171 -1.21 2.63 -6.18
N VAL A 172 -2.48 2.98 -6.21
CA VAL A 172 -2.99 4.15 -5.49
C VAL A 172 -3.22 3.73 -4.03
N THR A 173 -2.35 4.19 -3.15
CA THR A 173 -2.41 3.88 -1.73
C THR A 173 -3.63 4.56 -1.11
N ASN A 174 -4.53 3.75 -0.55
CA ASN A 174 -5.62 4.20 0.31
C ASN A 174 -6.35 5.48 -0.16
N PRO A 175 -6.97 5.47 -1.37
CA PRO A 175 -7.52 6.68 -2.01
C PRO A 175 -8.62 7.37 -1.18
N MET A 176 -9.32 6.63 -0.30
CA MET A 176 -10.37 7.19 0.57
C MET A 176 -9.86 7.56 1.97
N TYR A 177 -8.55 7.55 2.19
CA TYR A 177 -7.95 8.05 3.44
C TYR A 177 -8.25 9.54 3.62
N TRP A 178 -8.52 9.96 4.86
CA TRP A 178 -8.98 11.32 5.18
C TRP A 178 -8.12 12.45 4.60
N ALA A 179 -6.81 12.24 4.50
CA ALA A 179 -5.91 13.24 3.93
C ALA A 179 -5.94 13.27 2.41
N ILE A 180 -6.17 12.13 1.74
CA ILE A 180 -6.19 12.00 0.28
C ILE A 180 -7.58 12.35 -0.27
N ALA A 181 -8.61 11.67 0.22
CA ALA A 181 -10.02 11.93 -0.06
C ALA A 181 -10.36 12.03 -1.57
N MET A 182 -9.87 11.08 -2.37
CA MET A 182 -10.27 11.02 -3.79
C MET A 182 -11.77 10.81 -3.93
N THR A 183 -12.36 11.51 -4.87
CA THR A 183 -13.73 11.23 -5.31
C THR A 183 -13.79 9.92 -6.09
N THR A 184 -14.97 9.28 -6.13
CA THR A 184 -15.16 8.04 -6.93
C THR A 184 -14.80 8.26 -8.41
N GLY A 185 -15.10 9.45 -8.97
CA GLY A 185 -14.72 9.81 -10.34
C GLY A 185 -13.19 9.80 -10.55
N GLN A 186 -12.43 10.38 -9.63
CA GLN A 186 -10.96 10.38 -9.68
C GLN A 186 -10.38 8.96 -9.48
N MET A 187 -10.98 8.17 -8.60
CA MET A 187 -10.61 6.77 -8.44
C MET A 187 -10.86 5.98 -9.74
N LYS A 188 -12.00 6.19 -10.39
CA LYS A 188 -12.30 5.57 -11.68
C LYS A 188 -11.31 5.98 -12.78
N GLU A 189 -10.95 7.27 -12.85
CA GLU A 189 -9.93 7.79 -13.76
C GLU A 189 -8.57 7.10 -13.54
N ALA A 190 -8.12 6.98 -12.29
CA ALA A 190 -6.89 6.29 -11.93
C ALA A 190 -6.92 4.79 -12.36
N ALA A 191 -8.06 4.12 -12.18
CA ALA A 191 -8.27 2.74 -12.60
C ALA A 191 -8.22 2.60 -14.13
N ASP A 192 -8.85 3.53 -14.86
CA ASP A 192 -8.87 3.54 -16.34
C ASP A 192 -7.48 3.80 -16.92
N LEU A 193 -6.62 4.55 -16.22
CA LEU A 193 -5.21 4.71 -16.52
C LEU A 193 -4.37 3.46 -16.16
N GLY A 194 -4.97 2.43 -15.55
CA GLY A 194 -4.37 1.13 -15.30
C GLY A 194 -3.81 0.93 -13.90
N ALA A 195 -3.99 1.85 -12.96
CA ALA A 195 -3.59 1.67 -11.57
C ALA A 195 -4.55 0.74 -10.80
N TYR A 196 -4.03 0.10 -9.75
CA TYR A 196 -4.85 -0.54 -8.72
C TYR A 196 -5.17 0.45 -7.61
N LEU A 197 -6.38 0.36 -7.04
CA LEU A 197 -6.87 1.18 -5.92
C LEU A 197 -6.89 0.32 -4.64
N GLU A 198 -6.22 0.77 -3.59
CA GLU A 198 -6.09 0.03 -2.34
C GLU A 198 -7.16 0.45 -1.33
N PHE A 199 -8.00 -0.48 -0.90
CA PHE A 199 -9.02 -0.31 0.14
C PHE A 199 -8.57 -1.01 1.43
N ILE A 200 -8.30 -0.23 2.48
CA ILE A 200 -7.67 -0.71 3.69
C ILE A 200 -8.63 -0.72 4.89
N TYR A 201 -8.50 -1.71 5.76
CA TYR A 201 -9.30 -1.75 6.99
C TYR A 201 -9.09 -0.52 7.88
N TYR A 202 -7.86 -0.01 7.96
CA TYR A 202 -7.55 1.15 8.80
C TYR A 202 -8.50 2.34 8.59
N SER A 203 -8.88 2.65 7.37
CA SER A 203 -9.72 3.83 7.09
C SER A 203 -11.17 3.67 7.54
N VAL A 204 -11.67 2.45 7.62
CA VAL A 204 -13.06 2.14 8.04
C VAL A 204 -13.17 1.64 9.47
N GLY A 205 -12.10 0.99 10.00
CA GLY A 205 -12.12 0.36 11.33
C GLY A 205 -11.52 1.23 12.46
N ARG A 206 -10.89 2.37 12.16
CA ARG A 206 -10.34 3.23 13.19
C ARG A 206 -11.41 4.06 13.92
N PRO A 207 -11.22 4.41 15.20
CA PRO A 207 -12.09 5.38 15.87
C PRO A 207 -12.18 6.69 15.11
N GLY A 208 -13.40 7.19 14.91
CA GLY A 208 -13.64 8.42 14.15
C GLY A 208 -13.46 8.29 12.63
N ALA A 209 -13.52 7.07 12.10
CA ALA A 209 -13.58 6.86 10.66
C ALA A 209 -14.79 7.58 10.07
N ILE A 210 -14.55 8.30 8.96
CA ILE A 210 -15.59 9.02 8.22
C ILE A 210 -16.04 8.24 6.98
N VAL A 211 -15.32 7.18 6.64
CA VAL A 211 -15.58 6.27 5.52
C VAL A 211 -16.13 4.97 6.10
N THR A 212 -17.12 4.39 5.44
CA THR A 212 -17.78 3.15 5.85
C THR A 212 -17.50 2.01 4.87
N MET A 213 -17.82 0.77 5.25
CA MET A 213 -17.78 -0.38 4.34
C MET A 213 -18.75 -0.21 3.15
N GLN A 214 -19.88 0.48 3.37
CA GLN A 214 -20.83 0.81 2.30
C GLN A 214 -20.22 1.78 1.27
N ASP A 215 -19.45 2.77 1.73
CA ASP A 215 -18.75 3.70 0.82
C ASP A 215 -17.70 2.96 -0.02
N TYR A 216 -16.99 1.99 0.58
CA TYR A 216 -16.05 1.14 -0.13
C TYR A 216 -16.76 0.29 -1.20
N ALA A 217 -17.84 -0.39 -0.83
CA ALA A 217 -18.60 -1.20 -1.76
C ALA A 217 -19.13 -0.39 -2.94
N ALA A 218 -19.68 0.81 -2.70
CA ALA A 218 -20.17 1.71 -3.74
C ALA A 218 -19.03 2.20 -4.67
N ALA A 219 -17.85 2.50 -4.11
CA ALA A 219 -16.70 2.87 -4.91
C ALA A 219 -16.20 1.70 -5.76
N ILE A 220 -16.08 0.50 -5.18
CA ILE A 220 -15.66 -0.73 -5.88
C ILE A 220 -16.64 -1.08 -7.00
N ASP A 221 -17.95 -0.96 -6.79
CA ASP A 221 -18.96 -1.19 -7.83
C ASP A 221 -18.75 -0.26 -9.03
N THR A 222 -18.45 1.01 -8.77
CA THR A 222 -18.20 2.01 -9.82
C THR A 222 -16.87 1.77 -10.57
N ILE A 223 -15.81 1.41 -9.83
CA ILE A 223 -14.46 1.22 -10.38
C ILE A 223 -14.37 -0.13 -11.12
N GLY A 224 -15.01 -1.15 -10.57
CA GLY A 224 -14.89 -2.55 -10.92
C GLY A 224 -13.83 -3.28 -10.07
N PRO A 225 -14.14 -4.48 -9.53
CA PRO A 225 -13.27 -5.23 -8.63
C PRO A 225 -11.94 -5.63 -9.29
N GLY A 226 -11.85 -5.64 -10.61
CA GLY A 226 -10.63 -5.96 -11.35
C GLY A 226 -9.47 -4.98 -11.17
N ARG A 227 -9.74 -3.78 -10.63
CA ARG A 227 -8.73 -2.75 -10.33
C ARG A 227 -8.69 -2.36 -8.86
N CYS A 228 -9.33 -3.12 -7.99
CA CYS A 228 -9.34 -2.88 -6.55
C CYS A 228 -8.51 -3.94 -5.83
N ILE A 229 -7.85 -3.56 -4.73
CA ILE A 229 -7.12 -4.44 -3.83
C ILE A 229 -7.59 -4.18 -2.40
N LEU A 230 -7.81 -5.24 -1.63
CA LEU A 230 -8.08 -5.17 -0.20
C LEU A 230 -6.78 -5.39 0.57
N SER A 231 -6.55 -4.62 1.64
CA SER A 231 -5.39 -4.75 2.52
C SER A 231 -5.76 -4.47 3.97
N SER A 232 -5.00 -5.00 4.92
CA SER A 232 -5.29 -4.73 6.33
C SER A 232 -4.90 -3.31 6.74
N CYS A 233 -3.74 -2.84 6.31
CA CYS A 233 -3.02 -1.72 6.94
C CYS A 233 -3.04 -1.86 8.48
N GLY A 234 -2.98 -3.11 8.94
CA GLY A 234 -3.02 -3.46 10.36
C GLY A 234 -1.67 -3.23 11.04
N GLY A 235 -1.65 -3.38 12.36
CA GLY A 235 -0.44 -3.34 13.17
C GLY A 235 -0.32 -2.15 14.10
N GLN A 236 -1.22 -1.19 14.09
CA GLN A 236 -1.25 -0.12 15.08
C GLN A 236 -1.61 -0.71 16.45
N ALA A 237 -0.82 -0.41 17.51
CA ALA A 237 -1.00 -1.00 18.85
C ALA A 237 -2.37 -0.72 19.49
N TRP A 238 -3.06 0.31 19.02
CA TRP A 238 -4.38 0.75 19.49
C TRP A 238 -5.55 0.26 18.63
N LEU A 239 -5.26 -0.49 17.55
CA LEU A 239 -6.24 -1.13 16.69
C LEU A 239 -6.21 -2.65 16.88
N PRO A 240 -7.26 -3.36 16.46
CA PRO A 240 -7.25 -4.82 16.40
C PRO A 240 -6.10 -5.36 15.55
N VAL A 241 -5.62 -6.55 15.90
CA VAL A 241 -4.58 -7.25 15.13
C VAL A 241 -5.03 -7.55 13.70
N HIS A 242 -4.08 -7.71 12.80
CA HIS A 242 -4.27 -7.92 11.35
C HIS A 242 -5.34 -8.97 11.00
N ALA A 243 -5.35 -10.10 11.71
CA ALA A 243 -6.32 -11.17 11.45
C ALA A 243 -7.76 -10.72 11.73
N TYR A 244 -7.97 -9.90 12.75
CA TYR A 244 -9.27 -9.31 13.03
C TYR A 244 -9.63 -8.27 11.95
N ALA A 245 -8.70 -7.41 11.58
CA ALA A 245 -8.88 -6.42 10.52
C ALA A 245 -9.34 -7.09 9.20
N TRP A 246 -8.70 -8.19 8.81
CA TRP A 246 -9.10 -8.99 7.66
C TRP A 246 -10.50 -9.60 7.82
N SER A 247 -10.82 -10.16 8.98
CA SER A 247 -12.15 -10.74 9.21
C SER A 247 -13.25 -9.71 9.03
N GLU A 248 -13.09 -8.53 9.63
CA GLU A 248 -14.05 -7.43 9.52
C GLU A 248 -14.15 -6.89 8.08
N LEU A 249 -13.01 -6.74 7.40
CA LEU A 249 -13.00 -6.25 6.02
C LEU A 249 -13.75 -7.21 5.09
N LEU A 250 -13.47 -8.51 5.17
CA LEU A 250 -14.13 -9.51 4.33
C LEU A 250 -15.62 -9.63 4.65
N ALA A 251 -16.00 -9.60 5.94
CA ALA A 251 -17.39 -9.61 6.37
C ALA A 251 -18.13 -8.37 5.88
N GLY A 252 -17.55 -7.19 6.10
CA GLY A 252 -18.14 -5.92 5.66
C GLY A 252 -18.32 -5.82 4.16
N MET A 253 -17.40 -6.37 3.36
CA MET A 253 -17.58 -6.42 1.91
C MET A 253 -18.78 -7.31 1.51
N ARG A 254 -18.90 -8.51 2.10
CA ARG A 254 -20.05 -9.40 1.85
C ARG A 254 -21.39 -8.79 2.26
N GLU A 255 -21.44 -8.19 3.45
CA GLU A 255 -22.65 -7.54 3.98
C GLU A 255 -23.11 -6.37 3.11
N ASN A 256 -22.19 -5.75 2.36
CA ASN A 256 -22.48 -4.68 1.41
C ASN A 256 -22.58 -5.16 -0.05
N GLY A 257 -22.76 -6.47 -0.26
CA GLY A 257 -23.20 -7.03 -1.53
C GLY A 257 -22.09 -7.46 -2.51
N LEU A 258 -20.80 -7.41 -2.11
CA LEU A 258 -19.74 -7.95 -2.97
C LEU A 258 -19.76 -9.48 -2.95
N SER A 259 -19.57 -10.09 -4.12
CA SER A 259 -19.48 -11.53 -4.27
C SER A 259 -18.17 -12.09 -3.71
N ASP A 260 -18.15 -13.36 -3.31
CA ASP A 260 -16.93 -14.04 -2.89
C ASP A 260 -15.88 -14.08 -4.04
N GLU A 261 -16.33 -14.15 -5.30
CA GLU A 261 -15.43 -14.07 -6.47
C GLU A 261 -14.73 -12.71 -6.56
N ASP A 262 -15.45 -11.61 -6.34
CA ASP A 262 -14.87 -10.26 -6.35
C ASP A 262 -13.93 -10.04 -5.18
N ILE A 263 -14.32 -10.53 -3.98
CA ILE A 263 -13.48 -10.49 -2.78
C ILE A 263 -12.19 -11.29 -3.00
N ASP A 264 -12.26 -12.49 -3.56
CA ASP A 264 -11.10 -13.32 -3.89
C ASP A 264 -10.21 -12.63 -4.95
N ARG A 265 -10.81 -12.01 -5.94
CA ARG A 265 -10.09 -11.22 -6.94
C ARG A 265 -9.29 -10.09 -6.30
N MET A 266 -9.91 -9.33 -5.40
CA MET A 266 -9.29 -8.17 -4.74
C MET A 266 -8.29 -8.53 -3.64
N SER A 267 -8.46 -9.67 -2.99
CA SER A 267 -7.60 -10.10 -1.88
C SER A 267 -6.51 -11.10 -2.28
N LYS A 268 -6.63 -11.74 -3.45
CA LYS A 268 -5.71 -12.81 -3.90
C LYS A 268 -5.15 -12.52 -5.29
N THR A 269 -5.99 -12.41 -6.31
CA THR A 269 -5.56 -12.32 -7.73
C THR A 269 -4.90 -10.98 -8.04
N ASN A 270 -5.56 -9.87 -7.72
CA ASN A 270 -5.03 -8.54 -8.02
C ASN A 270 -3.72 -8.22 -7.28
N PRO A 271 -3.57 -8.51 -5.97
CA PRO A 271 -2.29 -8.33 -5.30
C PRO A 271 -1.20 -9.27 -5.84
N ALA A 272 -1.54 -10.50 -6.26
CA ALA A 272 -0.58 -11.38 -6.92
C ALA A 272 -0.07 -10.78 -8.24
N ARG A 273 -0.96 -10.24 -9.08
CA ARG A 273 -0.62 -9.53 -10.33
C ARG A 273 0.24 -8.30 -10.08
N LEU A 274 -0.15 -7.48 -9.10
CA LEU A 274 0.62 -6.29 -8.73
C LEU A 274 2.05 -6.67 -8.35
N LEU A 275 2.24 -7.78 -7.63
CA LEU A 275 3.53 -8.24 -7.17
C LEU A 275 4.30 -9.13 -8.18
N GLY A 276 3.67 -9.49 -9.32
CA GLY A 276 4.29 -10.35 -10.33
C GLY A 276 4.45 -11.81 -9.85
N LEU A 277 3.46 -12.34 -9.13
CA LEU A 277 3.44 -13.70 -8.56
C LEU A 277 2.59 -14.69 -9.38
N GLU A 278 2.18 -14.34 -10.59
CA GLU A 278 1.45 -15.22 -11.50
C GLU A 278 2.38 -16.08 -12.34
#